data_c125843bc53e53db933989658b57f4a1
#
_entry.id   c125843bc53e53db933989658b57f4a1
#
_cell.length_a   1.000
_cell.length_b   1.000
_cell.length_c   1.000
_cell.angle_alpha   90.00
_cell.angle_beta   90.00
_cell.angle_gamma   90.00
#
_symmetry.space_group_name_H-M   'P 1'
#
loop_
_entity.id
_entity.type
_entity.pdbx_description
1 polymer ?
#
loop_
_entity_poly.entity_id
_entity_poly.type
_entity_poly.pdbx_seq_one_letter_code
_entity_poly.pdbx_strand_id
1 'polypeptide(L)'
;MKSSIALLAVLLLANVALAADYPRVIFSDDFSSNAFGPRWGHYKSGSVVKDGMLIGITPEKSDHPAVDNIKFEGERDLEVSVKFRFVSDKAKNFNVWFDDKDYKGSHAGHICQASITPTNVNLSDAKTGGFDLTGGLYDRKKENKLTAEEKAMLATKAKAFPVKLALQDWHTLVVQTKGDELTVSIDGQPVGSFKSPGIGHDHKSLVSLTTNQIDVNYDDFSIKGVAKP
;
A
#
# COMPACT_ATOMS: atom_id res chain seq x y z
N MET A 1 3.13 42.82 52.10
CA MET A 1 3.22 41.45 51.63
C MET A 1 1.98 41.15 50.78
N LYS A 2 2.11 41.08 49.46
CA LYS A 2 1.00 40.74 48.55
C LYS A 2 1.26 39.36 48.04
N SER A 3 0.43 38.38 48.43
CA SER A 3 0.47 37.00 47.97
C SER A 3 -0.25 36.89 46.64
N SER A 4 0.47 36.54 45.58
CA SER A 4 -0.12 36.21 44.25
C SER A 4 -0.41 34.73 44.22
N ILE A 5 -1.70 34.37 44.11
CA ILE A 5 -2.15 32.99 43.89
C ILE A 5 -2.12 32.76 42.37
N ALA A 6 -1.23 31.89 41.92
CA ALA A 6 -1.19 31.42 40.53
C ALA A 6 -2.24 30.32 40.35
N LEU A 7 -3.23 30.58 39.50
CA LEU A 7 -4.26 29.63 39.11
C LEU A 7 -3.69 28.72 37.99
N LEU A 8 -3.43 27.48 38.31
CA LEU A 8 -2.98 26.45 37.35
C LEU A 8 -4.20 25.88 36.61
N ALA A 9 -4.41 26.28 35.39
CA ALA A 9 -5.47 25.73 34.54
C ALA A 9 -4.97 24.41 33.96
N VAL A 10 -5.52 23.29 34.43
CA VAL A 10 -5.30 21.95 33.84
C VAL A 10 -6.22 21.82 32.61
N LEU A 11 -5.68 21.91 31.40
CA LEU A 11 -6.40 21.54 30.19
C LEU A 11 -6.56 20.00 30.14
N LEU A 12 -7.75 19.51 30.42
CA LEU A 12 -8.13 18.15 30.08
C LEU A 12 -8.33 18.07 28.56
N LEU A 13 -7.36 17.51 27.85
CA LEU A 13 -7.53 17.07 26.47
C LEU A 13 -8.44 15.85 26.48
N ALA A 14 -9.71 16.03 26.18
CA ALA A 14 -10.62 14.94 25.91
C ALA A 14 -10.15 14.24 24.61
N ASN A 15 -9.57 13.05 24.74
CA ASN A 15 -9.38 12.16 23.60
C ASN A 15 -10.77 11.70 23.13
N VAL A 16 -11.34 12.40 22.14
CA VAL A 16 -12.47 11.88 21.37
C VAL A 16 -11.89 10.76 20.50
N ALA A 17 -12.09 9.52 20.92
CA ALA A 17 -11.83 8.38 20.05
C ALA A 17 -12.83 8.48 18.88
N LEU A 18 -12.37 9.02 17.76
CA LEU A 18 -13.09 8.92 16.49
C LEU A 18 -13.25 7.43 16.18
N ALA A 19 -14.48 6.97 15.97
CA ALA A 19 -14.71 5.60 15.52
C ALA A 19 -13.87 5.37 14.27
N ALA A 20 -13.11 4.26 14.25
CA ALA A 20 -12.24 3.96 13.12
C ALA A 20 -13.07 3.84 11.84
N ASP A 21 -12.68 4.52 10.78
CA ASP A 21 -13.37 4.48 9.48
C ASP A 21 -13.41 3.04 8.91
N TYR A 22 -12.47 2.16 9.36
CA TYR A 22 -12.30 0.77 8.91
C TYR A 22 -12.34 -0.21 10.10
N PRO A 23 -13.53 -0.43 10.69
CA PRO A 23 -13.65 -1.26 11.91
C PRO A 23 -13.62 -2.77 11.63
N ARG A 24 -13.81 -3.21 10.38
CA ARG A 24 -13.99 -4.61 10.05
C ARG A 24 -12.69 -5.24 9.54
N VAL A 25 -12.09 -6.12 10.34
CA VAL A 25 -10.92 -6.89 9.93
C VAL A 25 -11.34 -7.94 8.88
N ILE A 26 -10.76 -7.86 7.68
CA ILE A 26 -10.91 -8.81 6.58
C ILE A 26 -9.85 -9.90 6.67
N PHE A 27 -8.63 -9.50 6.99
CA PHE A 27 -7.48 -10.37 7.15
C PHE A 27 -6.45 -9.74 8.09
N SER A 28 -5.74 -10.59 8.86
CA SER A 28 -4.55 -10.19 9.59
C SER A 28 -3.61 -11.37 9.74
N ASP A 29 -2.31 -11.10 9.77
CA ASP A 29 -1.26 -12.08 10.04
C ASP A 29 -0.08 -11.36 10.71
N ASP A 30 0.30 -11.87 11.88
CA ASP A 30 1.47 -11.42 12.66
C ASP A 30 2.69 -12.32 12.43
N PHE A 31 2.57 -13.26 11.48
CA PHE A 31 3.60 -14.21 11.09
C PHE A 31 4.20 -15.05 12.23
N SER A 32 3.61 -15.03 13.42
CA SER A 32 4.09 -15.76 14.61
C SER A 32 4.12 -17.28 14.43
N SER A 33 3.32 -17.80 13.48
CA SER A 33 3.29 -19.23 13.12
C SER A 33 4.56 -19.72 12.41
N ASN A 34 5.45 -18.82 11.96
CA ASN A 34 6.63 -19.12 11.13
C ASN A 34 6.30 -19.88 9.82
N ALA A 35 5.10 -19.71 9.32
CA ALA A 35 4.63 -20.29 8.08
C ALA A 35 3.54 -19.40 7.45
N PHE A 36 3.42 -19.44 6.14
CA PHE A 36 2.28 -18.82 5.47
C PHE A 36 0.98 -19.55 5.85
N GLY A 37 -0.01 -18.77 6.25
CA GLY A 37 -1.36 -19.27 6.41
C GLY A 37 -2.00 -19.64 5.05
N PRO A 38 -3.07 -20.46 5.04
CA PRO A 38 -3.66 -21.01 3.81
C PRO A 38 -4.35 -19.97 2.91
N ARG A 39 -4.53 -18.76 3.40
CA ARG A 39 -5.13 -17.66 2.62
C ARG A 39 -4.12 -16.91 1.75
N TRP A 40 -2.82 -17.05 2.03
CA TRP A 40 -1.78 -16.41 1.23
C TRP A 40 -1.68 -17.07 -0.16
N GLY A 41 -1.67 -16.23 -1.18
CA GLY A 41 -1.34 -16.58 -2.55
C GLY A 41 0.02 -16.05 -2.95
N HIS A 42 0.71 -16.73 -3.84
CA HIS A 42 2.06 -16.38 -4.26
C HIS A 42 2.16 -16.38 -5.78
N TYR A 43 2.87 -15.38 -6.33
CA TYR A 43 3.22 -15.38 -7.74
C TYR A 43 4.69 -14.95 -7.89
N LYS A 44 5.50 -15.80 -8.50
CA LYS A 44 6.95 -15.62 -8.69
C LYS A 44 7.68 -15.16 -7.42
N SER A 45 7.19 -15.60 -6.28
CA SER A 45 7.71 -15.26 -4.96
C SER A 45 8.65 -16.35 -4.45
N GLY A 46 9.78 -15.93 -3.90
CA GLY A 46 10.67 -16.72 -3.07
C GLY A 46 10.55 -16.36 -1.59
N SER A 47 9.51 -15.59 -1.24
CA SER A 47 9.31 -15.11 0.13
C SER A 47 9.11 -16.26 1.12
N VAL A 48 9.56 -16.06 2.34
CA VAL A 48 9.45 -17.04 3.44
C VAL A 48 8.95 -16.37 4.70
N VAL A 49 8.25 -17.13 5.54
CA VAL A 49 7.91 -16.69 6.90
C VAL A 49 8.89 -17.34 7.86
N LYS A 50 9.66 -16.53 8.57
CA LYS A 50 10.71 -16.99 9.47
C LYS A 50 10.94 -15.98 10.60
N ASP A 51 11.23 -16.47 11.78
CA ASP A 51 11.54 -15.66 12.98
C ASP A 51 10.44 -14.63 13.29
N GLY A 52 9.16 -15.03 13.09
CA GLY A 52 7.99 -14.20 13.35
C GLY A 52 7.78 -13.08 12.33
N MET A 53 8.36 -13.16 11.12
CA MET A 53 8.19 -12.13 10.09
C MET A 53 8.11 -12.74 8.69
N LEU A 54 7.48 -12.03 7.78
CA LEU A 54 7.53 -12.32 6.35
C LEU A 54 8.78 -11.64 5.74
N ILE A 55 9.64 -12.42 5.13
CA ILE A 55 10.80 -11.95 4.37
C ILE A 55 10.42 -11.98 2.89
N GLY A 56 10.20 -10.80 2.30
CA GLY A 56 9.85 -10.67 0.88
C GLY A 56 11.09 -10.86 0.01
N ILE A 57 11.07 -11.85 -0.88
CA ILE A 57 12.21 -12.23 -1.72
C ILE A 57 11.77 -12.39 -3.17
N THR A 58 12.33 -11.56 -4.05
CA THR A 58 12.28 -11.81 -5.49
C THR A 58 13.41 -12.77 -5.87
N PRO A 59 13.09 -13.97 -6.40
CA PRO A 59 14.13 -14.89 -6.85
C PRO A 59 15.07 -14.25 -7.88
N GLU A 60 16.38 -14.53 -7.81
CA GLU A 60 17.42 -13.89 -8.63
C GLU A 60 17.13 -13.94 -10.14
N LYS A 61 16.59 -15.05 -10.62
CA LYS A 61 16.26 -15.25 -12.04
C LYS A 61 14.82 -14.91 -12.39
N SER A 62 14.07 -14.29 -11.48
CA SER A 62 12.69 -13.91 -11.74
C SER A 62 12.62 -12.72 -12.69
N ASP A 63 11.74 -12.81 -13.68
CA ASP A 63 11.38 -11.73 -14.59
C ASP A 63 10.31 -10.78 -14.01
N HIS A 64 9.89 -11.02 -12.76
CA HIS A 64 8.84 -10.28 -12.08
C HIS A 64 9.17 -10.14 -10.58
N PRO A 65 8.80 -9.02 -9.93
CA PRO A 65 8.87 -8.90 -8.47
C PRO A 65 8.10 -10.02 -7.76
N ALA A 66 8.55 -10.41 -6.56
CA ALA A 66 7.79 -11.33 -5.72
C ALA A 66 6.42 -10.72 -5.38
N VAL A 67 5.36 -11.51 -5.50
CA VAL A 67 4.00 -11.11 -5.15
C VAL A 67 3.45 -12.07 -4.11
N ASP A 68 3.14 -11.54 -2.93
CA ASP A 68 2.46 -12.25 -1.85
C ASP A 68 1.11 -11.55 -1.62
N ASN A 69 -0.01 -12.27 -1.74
CA ASN A 69 -1.32 -11.65 -1.85
C ASN A 69 -2.41 -12.34 -1.04
N ILE A 70 -3.44 -11.57 -0.71
CA ILE A 70 -4.67 -12.04 -0.06
C ILE A 70 -5.86 -11.71 -0.95
N LYS A 71 -6.66 -12.75 -1.25
CA LYS A 71 -7.95 -12.63 -1.94
C LYS A 71 -9.08 -12.56 -0.91
N PHE A 72 -10.10 -11.75 -1.22
CA PHE A 72 -11.30 -11.60 -0.38
C PHE A 72 -12.51 -11.20 -1.23
N GLU A 73 -13.68 -11.09 -0.59
CA GLU A 73 -14.84 -10.43 -1.21
C GLU A 73 -14.49 -8.98 -1.52
N GLY A 74 -15.00 -8.46 -2.64
CA GLY A 74 -14.70 -7.12 -3.09
C GLY A 74 -15.19 -6.04 -2.13
N GLU A 75 -14.37 -5.04 -1.94
CA GLU A 75 -14.63 -3.85 -1.14
C GLU A 75 -14.26 -2.60 -1.93
N ARG A 76 -14.99 -1.50 -1.72
CA ARG A 76 -14.64 -0.23 -2.32
C ARG A 76 -13.51 0.45 -1.56
N ASP A 77 -13.69 0.58 -0.25
CA ASP A 77 -12.84 1.34 0.63
C ASP A 77 -12.14 0.41 1.61
N LEU A 78 -10.81 0.49 1.64
CA LEU A 78 -9.92 -0.42 2.35
C LEU A 78 -8.85 0.34 3.13
N GLU A 79 -8.46 -0.22 4.26
CA GLU A 79 -7.21 0.10 4.96
C GLU A 79 -6.30 -1.13 4.90
N VAL A 80 -5.06 -0.91 4.49
CA VAL A 80 -3.96 -1.88 4.62
C VAL A 80 -2.94 -1.32 5.57
N SER A 81 -2.61 -2.07 6.62
CA SER A 81 -1.53 -1.75 7.54
C SER A 81 -0.49 -2.86 7.50
N VAL A 82 0.77 -2.48 7.56
CA VAL A 82 1.90 -3.41 7.63
C VAL A 82 3.09 -2.75 8.30
N LYS A 83 3.75 -3.45 9.22
CA LYS A 83 5.11 -3.09 9.61
C LYS A 83 6.07 -3.56 8.53
N PHE A 84 7.06 -2.75 8.22
CA PHE A 84 8.06 -3.09 7.24
C PHE A 84 9.44 -2.57 7.64
N ARG A 85 10.47 -3.21 7.09
CA ARG A 85 11.85 -2.82 7.28
C ARG A 85 12.66 -3.07 6.02
N PHE A 86 13.32 -2.04 5.49
CA PHE A 86 14.31 -2.21 4.45
C PHE A 86 15.60 -2.79 5.03
N VAL A 87 16.07 -3.91 4.48
CA VAL A 87 17.21 -4.65 5.06
C VAL A 87 18.55 -4.07 4.66
N SER A 88 18.61 -3.33 3.55
CA SER A 88 19.85 -2.75 3.04
C SER A 88 19.62 -1.46 2.26
N ASP A 89 20.70 -0.72 1.99
CA ASP A 89 20.72 0.47 1.12
C ASP A 89 20.49 0.16 -0.36
N LYS A 90 20.53 -1.12 -0.73
CA LYS A 90 20.24 -1.59 -2.09
C LYS A 90 18.75 -1.84 -2.32
N ALA A 91 17.92 -1.72 -1.29
CA ALA A 91 16.49 -1.86 -1.41
C ALA A 91 15.93 -0.89 -2.45
N LYS A 92 15.20 -1.42 -3.45
CA LYS A 92 14.59 -0.57 -4.48
C LYS A 92 13.24 -0.06 -4.02
N ASN A 93 12.27 -0.94 -3.95
CA ASN A 93 10.94 -0.62 -3.46
C ASN A 93 10.15 -1.87 -3.12
N PHE A 94 9.12 -1.68 -2.32
CA PHE A 94 7.99 -2.59 -2.29
C PHE A 94 6.70 -1.83 -2.59
N ASN A 95 5.65 -2.56 -2.98
CA ASN A 95 4.37 -1.95 -3.26
C ASN A 95 3.26 -2.63 -2.47
N VAL A 96 2.26 -1.82 -2.09
CA VAL A 96 0.94 -2.30 -1.70
C VAL A 96 0.02 -2.05 -2.89
N TRP A 97 -0.46 -3.13 -3.50
CA TRP A 97 -1.40 -3.10 -4.61
C TRP A 97 -2.81 -3.35 -4.13
N PHE A 98 -3.75 -2.63 -4.73
CA PHE A 98 -5.18 -2.87 -4.65
C PHE A 98 -5.66 -3.26 -6.03
N ASP A 99 -6.15 -4.49 -6.17
CA ASP A 99 -6.53 -5.08 -7.43
C ASP A 99 -7.97 -5.60 -7.39
N ASP A 100 -8.60 -5.72 -8.55
CA ASP A 100 -9.79 -6.51 -8.75
C ASP A 100 -9.47 -7.69 -9.67
N LYS A 101 -9.44 -8.90 -9.12
CA LYS A 101 -9.09 -10.14 -9.84
C LYS A 101 -9.99 -10.42 -11.04
N ASP A 102 -11.21 -9.86 -11.05
CA ASP A 102 -12.22 -10.09 -12.09
C ASP A 102 -12.29 -8.93 -13.10
N TYR A 103 -11.67 -7.78 -12.81
CA TYR A 103 -11.65 -6.63 -13.70
C TYR A 103 -10.72 -6.84 -14.90
N LYS A 104 -11.26 -6.66 -16.12
CA LYS A 104 -10.54 -6.89 -17.39
C LYS A 104 -10.13 -5.60 -18.12
N GLY A 105 -10.46 -4.43 -17.57
CA GLY A 105 -10.13 -3.13 -18.18
C GLY A 105 -8.71 -2.65 -17.86
N SER A 106 -7.99 -3.31 -16.95
CA SER A 106 -6.58 -3.04 -16.69
C SER A 106 -5.76 -4.32 -16.70
N HIS A 107 -4.46 -4.20 -16.98
CA HIS A 107 -3.55 -5.34 -16.93
C HIS A 107 -3.54 -5.95 -15.52
N ALA A 108 -3.72 -7.26 -15.44
CA ALA A 108 -3.80 -8.05 -14.20
C ALA A 108 -4.87 -7.57 -13.19
N GLY A 109 -5.83 -6.72 -13.61
CA GLY A 109 -6.84 -6.18 -12.72
C GLY A 109 -6.34 -5.08 -11.78
N HIS A 110 -5.19 -4.47 -12.06
CA HIS A 110 -4.60 -3.42 -11.23
C HIS A 110 -5.49 -2.18 -11.15
N ILE A 111 -5.81 -1.74 -9.93
CA ILE A 111 -6.63 -0.56 -9.66
C ILE A 111 -5.78 0.62 -9.21
N CYS A 112 -5.06 0.47 -8.10
CA CYS A 112 -4.16 1.51 -7.59
C CYS A 112 -3.06 0.91 -6.71
N GLN A 113 -2.01 1.71 -6.44
CA GLN A 113 -0.92 1.26 -5.58
C GLN A 113 -0.26 2.40 -4.80
N ALA A 114 0.34 2.03 -3.69
CA ALA A 114 1.40 2.78 -3.03
C ALA A 114 2.73 2.05 -3.24
N SER A 115 3.72 2.73 -3.81
CA SER A 115 5.10 2.24 -3.98
C SER A 115 6.00 2.96 -3.00
N ILE A 116 6.70 2.21 -2.16
CA ILE A 116 7.51 2.72 -1.06
C ILE A 116 8.98 2.42 -1.32
N THR A 117 9.80 3.46 -1.25
CA THR A 117 11.27 3.40 -1.27
C THR A 117 11.82 4.02 0.01
N PRO A 118 13.10 3.89 0.33
CA PRO A 118 13.70 4.58 1.47
C PRO A 118 13.57 6.11 1.43
N THR A 119 13.35 6.70 0.26
CA THR A 119 13.35 8.17 0.07
C THR A 119 12.07 8.74 -0.52
N ASN A 120 11.14 7.89 -0.96
CA ASN A 120 9.92 8.31 -1.64
C ASN A 120 8.75 7.36 -1.40
N VAL A 121 7.54 7.93 -1.33
CA VAL A 121 6.28 7.21 -1.52
C VAL A 121 5.65 7.71 -2.81
N ASN A 122 5.28 6.81 -3.71
CA ASN A 122 4.58 7.13 -4.94
C ASN A 122 3.19 6.49 -4.94
N LEU A 123 2.14 7.32 -5.03
CA LEU A 123 0.75 6.89 -5.12
C LEU A 123 0.30 6.95 -6.58
N SER A 124 -0.35 5.92 -7.09
CA SER A 124 -0.78 5.90 -8.49
C SER A 124 -2.12 5.23 -8.72
N ASP A 125 -2.84 5.77 -9.70
CA ASP A 125 -4.00 5.18 -10.36
C ASP A 125 -3.51 4.29 -11.50
N ALA A 126 -3.59 3.00 -11.30
CA ALA A 126 -3.20 2.02 -12.30
C ALA A 126 -4.33 1.79 -13.31
N LYS A 127 -5.60 1.81 -12.85
CA LYS A 127 -6.79 1.49 -13.63
C LYS A 127 -6.99 2.42 -14.83
N THR A 128 -6.83 3.73 -14.62
CA THR A 128 -6.95 4.74 -15.71
C THR A 128 -5.59 5.34 -16.10
N GLY A 129 -4.52 4.70 -15.62
CA GLY A 129 -3.13 5.10 -15.85
C GLY A 129 -2.35 4.07 -16.65
N GLY A 130 -1.14 3.78 -16.18
CA GLY A 130 -0.17 2.98 -16.92
C GLY A 130 -0.50 1.50 -17.11
N PHE A 131 -1.62 1.00 -16.58
CA PHE A 131 -2.10 -0.36 -16.72
C PHE A 131 -3.45 -0.43 -17.45
N ASP A 132 -3.99 0.70 -17.91
CA ASP A 132 -5.23 0.76 -18.69
C ASP A 132 -5.05 0.03 -20.03
N LEU A 133 -5.94 -0.93 -20.29
CA LEU A 133 -5.98 -1.68 -21.55
C LEU A 133 -6.82 -0.97 -22.62
N THR A 134 -7.56 0.08 -22.24
CA THR A 134 -8.41 0.83 -23.17
C THR A 134 -7.57 1.46 -24.27
N GLY A 135 -7.96 1.26 -25.50
CA GLY A 135 -7.27 1.81 -26.66
C GLY A 135 -5.81 1.37 -26.82
N GLY A 136 -5.37 0.30 -26.13
CA GLY A 136 -4.02 -0.24 -26.24
C GLY A 136 -2.93 0.61 -25.54
N LEU A 137 -3.30 1.44 -24.56
CA LEU A 137 -2.37 2.32 -23.85
C LEU A 137 -1.26 1.54 -23.14
N TYR A 138 -1.63 0.46 -22.43
CA TYR A 138 -0.67 -0.41 -21.74
C TYR A 138 0.38 -0.99 -22.69
N ASP A 139 -0.06 -1.49 -23.87
CA ASP A 139 0.85 -2.11 -24.84
C ASP A 139 1.80 -1.06 -25.43
N ARG A 140 1.29 0.11 -25.81
CA ARG A 140 2.17 1.21 -26.29
C ARG A 140 3.17 1.66 -25.23
N LYS A 141 2.76 1.70 -23.96
CA LYS A 141 3.68 1.99 -22.84
C LYS A 141 4.78 0.93 -22.74
N LYS A 142 4.41 -0.35 -22.80
CA LYS A 142 5.36 -1.48 -22.74
C LYS A 142 6.36 -1.46 -23.89
N GLU A 143 5.89 -1.05 -25.08
CA GLU A 143 6.71 -0.96 -26.28
C GLU A 143 7.47 0.39 -26.41
N ASN A 144 7.38 1.29 -25.41
CA ASN A 144 7.94 2.64 -25.46
C ASN A 144 7.42 3.50 -26.65
N LYS A 145 6.16 3.27 -27.06
CA LYS A 145 5.51 3.94 -28.20
C LYS A 145 4.46 4.97 -27.79
N LEU A 146 4.49 5.45 -26.55
CA LEU A 146 3.56 6.49 -26.09
C LEU A 146 3.77 7.80 -26.81
N THR A 147 2.66 8.46 -27.19
CA THR A 147 2.67 9.84 -27.70
C THR A 147 3.03 10.85 -26.60
N ALA A 148 3.30 12.10 -26.96
CA ALA A 148 3.56 13.17 -25.99
C ALA A 148 2.33 13.43 -25.09
N GLU A 149 1.14 13.41 -25.66
CA GLU A 149 -0.14 13.59 -24.96
C GLU A 149 -0.40 12.45 -23.98
N GLU A 150 -0.14 11.19 -24.38
CA GLU A 150 -0.28 10.03 -23.51
C GLU A 150 0.71 10.08 -22.33
N LYS A 151 1.96 10.49 -22.57
CA LYS A 151 2.94 10.69 -21.50
C LYS A 151 2.51 11.79 -20.53
N ALA A 152 1.99 12.90 -21.03
CA ALA A 152 1.48 14.00 -20.22
C ALA A 152 0.26 13.54 -19.39
N MET A 153 -0.67 12.81 -19.99
CA MET A 153 -1.81 12.22 -19.27
C MET A 153 -1.35 11.26 -18.19
N LEU A 154 -0.44 10.32 -18.49
CA LEU A 154 0.08 9.37 -17.51
C LEU A 154 0.81 10.06 -16.36
N ALA A 155 1.48 11.18 -16.58
CA ALA A 155 2.11 11.96 -15.52
C ALA A 155 1.10 12.49 -14.48
N THR A 156 -0.17 12.67 -14.86
CA THR A 156 -1.26 13.08 -13.95
C THR A 156 -1.81 11.91 -13.12
N LYS A 157 -1.43 10.67 -13.44
CA LYS A 157 -1.96 9.44 -12.82
C LYS A 157 -1.12 8.93 -11.65
N ALA A 158 -0.13 9.70 -11.22
CA ALA A 158 0.68 9.40 -10.05
C ALA A 158 1.13 10.67 -9.35
N LYS A 159 1.45 10.54 -8.06
CA LYS A 159 2.01 11.63 -7.25
C LYS A 159 3.04 11.07 -6.28
N ALA A 160 4.21 11.68 -6.26
CA ALA A 160 5.32 11.31 -5.39
C ALA A 160 5.42 12.25 -4.18
N PHE A 161 5.80 11.68 -3.03
CA PHE A 161 5.98 12.38 -1.77
C PHE A 161 7.34 11.99 -1.20
N PRO A 162 8.22 12.94 -0.91
CA PRO A 162 9.51 12.65 -0.31
C PRO A 162 9.35 12.16 1.14
N VAL A 163 10.11 11.14 1.49
CA VAL A 163 10.26 10.62 2.86
C VAL A 163 11.73 10.40 3.15
N LYS A 164 12.07 10.15 4.41
CA LYS A 164 13.41 9.71 4.81
C LYS A 164 13.24 8.60 5.82
N LEU A 165 13.29 7.36 5.35
CA LEU A 165 13.14 6.17 6.19
C LEU A 165 14.52 5.66 6.59
N ALA A 166 14.69 5.39 7.87
CA ALA A 166 15.90 4.78 8.38
C ALA A 166 15.98 3.32 7.92
N LEU A 167 17.13 2.90 7.41
CA LEU A 167 17.36 1.52 7.03
C LEU A 167 17.48 0.65 8.28
N GLN A 168 17.00 -0.57 8.18
CA GLN A 168 16.96 -1.58 9.24
C GLN A 168 16.04 -1.25 10.43
N ASP A 169 15.44 -0.08 10.48
CA ASP A 169 14.41 0.25 11.45
C ASP A 169 13.04 -0.23 10.98
N TRP A 170 12.20 -0.63 11.93
CA TRP A 170 10.81 -0.96 11.68
C TRP A 170 9.97 0.30 11.55
N HIS A 171 9.19 0.37 10.50
CA HIS A 171 8.22 1.41 10.23
C HIS A 171 6.83 0.81 10.10
N THR A 172 5.80 1.55 10.48
CA THR A 172 4.40 1.17 10.29
C THR A 172 3.81 1.96 9.13
N LEU A 173 3.49 1.27 8.05
CA LEU A 173 2.78 1.83 6.89
C LEU A 173 1.28 1.63 7.07
N VAL A 174 0.50 2.66 6.77
CA VAL A 174 -0.95 2.57 6.58
C VAL A 174 -1.30 3.18 5.24
N VAL A 175 -1.99 2.40 4.40
CA VAL A 175 -2.50 2.82 3.09
C VAL A 175 -4.01 2.68 3.10
N GLN A 176 -4.72 3.75 2.75
CA GLN A 176 -6.19 3.75 2.74
C GLN A 176 -6.73 4.19 1.38
N THR A 177 -7.80 3.53 0.93
CA THR A 177 -8.65 4.00 -0.18
C THR A 177 -9.98 4.47 0.39
N LYS A 178 -10.40 5.71 0.07
CA LYS A 178 -11.70 6.26 0.44
C LYS A 178 -12.29 7.02 -0.74
N GLY A 179 -13.32 6.47 -1.35
CA GLY A 179 -13.83 7.00 -2.61
C GLY A 179 -12.76 6.97 -3.70
N ASP A 180 -12.46 8.12 -4.28
CA ASP A 180 -11.44 8.30 -5.32
C ASP A 180 -10.05 8.72 -4.79
N GLU A 181 -9.86 8.65 -3.47
CA GLU A 181 -8.64 9.07 -2.79
C GLU A 181 -7.84 7.89 -2.24
N LEU A 182 -6.53 7.93 -2.48
CA LEU A 182 -5.53 7.05 -1.89
C LEU A 182 -4.66 7.86 -0.94
N THR A 183 -4.56 7.45 0.33
CA THR A 183 -3.77 8.13 1.36
C THR A 183 -2.72 7.22 1.95
N VAL A 184 -1.62 7.80 2.40
CA VAL A 184 -0.55 7.08 3.10
C VAL A 184 -0.11 7.83 4.34
N SER A 185 0.08 7.09 5.43
CA SER A 185 0.83 7.51 6.61
C SER A 185 1.93 6.49 6.94
N ILE A 186 3.01 6.98 7.55
CA ILE A 186 4.11 6.15 8.05
C ILE A 186 4.39 6.59 9.49
N ASP A 187 4.49 5.61 10.40
CA ASP A 187 4.70 5.83 11.84
C ASP A 187 3.69 6.81 12.46
N GLY A 188 2.42 6.71 11.99
CA GLY A 188 1.35 7.58 12.44
C GLY A 188 1.39 9.00 11.87
N GLN A 189 2.40 9.36 11.05
CA GLN A 189 2.50 10.66 10.43
C GLN A 189 1.97 10.64 9.00
N PRO A 190 1.06 11.56 8.61
CA PRO A 190 0.59 11.68 7.22
C PRO A 190 1.77 11.95 6.27
N VAL A 191 1.89 11.14 5.21
CA VAL A 191 2.87 11.35 4.13
C VAL A 191 2.23 12.11 2.98
N GLY A 192 1.03 11.69 2.55
CA GLY A 192 0.34 12.37 1.48
C GLY A 192 -0.91 11.67 1.00
N SER A 193 -1.60 12.33 0.07
CA SER A 193 -2.79 11.81 -0.59
C SER A 193 -2.79 12.10 -2.09
N PHE A 194 -3.52 11.27 -2.84
CA PHE A 194 -3.68 11.39 -4.27
C PHE A 194 -5.11 11.01 -4.68
N LYS A 195 -5.77 11.89 -5.45
CA LYS A 195 -7.11 11.65 -6.00
C LYS A 195 -7.05 11.36 -7.49
N SER A 196 -7.72 10.28 -7.89
CA SER A 196 -7.91 9.94 -9.29
C SER A 196 -9.12 9.02 -9.45
N PRO A 197 -9.91 9.16 -10.55
CA PRO A 197 -11.16 8.40 -10.71
C PRO A 197 -10.99 6.88 -10.66
N GLY A 198 -9.86 6.34 -11.12
CA GLY A 198 -9.62 4.90 -11.12
C GLY A 198 -9.53 4.29 -9.72
N ILE A 199 -9.07 5.07 -8.72
CA ILE A 199 -8.98 4.66 -7.32
C ILE A 199 -10.36 4.35 -6.75
N GLY A 200 -11.41 5.08 -7.21
CA GLY A 200 -12.80 4.92 -6.80
C GLY A 200 -13.48 3.64 -7.29
N HIS A 201 -12.73 2.65 -7.78
CA HIS A 201 -13.25 1.36 -8.22
C HIS A 201 -14.00 0.65 -7.08
N ASP A 202 -15.24 0.20 -7.35
CA ASP A 202 -16.16 -0.26 -6.29
C ASP A 202 -15.83 -1.65 -5.74
N HIS A 203 -15.01 -2.45 -6.47
CA HIS A 203 -14.77 -3.85 -6.16
C HIS A 203 -13.28 -4.19 -6.15
N LYS A 204 -12.55 -3.80 -5.10
CA LYS A 204 -11.18 -4.25 -4.88
C LYS A 204 -11.23 -5.59 -4.13
N SER A 205 -10.72 -6.66 -4.71
CA SER A 205 -10.86 -8.05 -4.22
C SER A 205 -9.55 -8.78 -3.97
N LEU A 206 -8.43 -8.06 -4.18
CA LEU A 206 -7.08 -8.58 -3.97
C LEU A 206 -6.19 -7.46 -3.44
N VAL A 207 -5.45 -7.74 -2.39
CA VAL A 207 -4.34 -6.90 -1.91
C VAL A 207 -3.05 -7.70 -2.03
N SER A 208 -2.02 -7.06 -2.59
CA SER A 208 -0.70 -7.68 -2.75
C SER A 208 0.40 -6.83 -2.11
N LEU A 209 1.31 -7.51 -1.42
CA LEU A 209 2.66 -7.01 -1.14
C LEU A 209 3.57 -7.48 -2.29
N THR A 210 4.22 -6.55 -2.99
CA THR A 210 5.20 -6.90 -4.00
C THR A 210 6.57 -6.40 -3.58
N THR A 211 7.53 -7.30 -3.48
CA THR A 211 8.92 -6.98 -3.13
C THR A 211 9.77 -6.95 -4.39
N ASN A 212 10.43 -5.83 -4.67
CA ASN A 212 11.20 -5.65 -5.89
C ASN A 212 12.69 -5.86 -5.63
N GLN A 213 13.19 -7.03 -6.00
CA GLN A 213 14.58 -7.49 -6.03
C GLN A 213 15.24 -7.71 -4.66
N ILE A 214 15.25 -6.71 -3.78
CA ILE A 214 15.95 -6.77 -2.50
C ILE A 214 14.94 -7.08 -1.39
N ASP A 215 15.37 -7.89 -0.45
CA ASP A 215 14.55 -8.36 0.65
C ASP A 215 14.02 -7.20 1.49
N VAL A 216 12.75 -7.23 1.75
CA VAL A 216 12.05 -6.38 2.70
C VAL A 216 11.41 -7.28 3.74
N ASN A 217 11.60 -6.96 5.01
CA ASN A 217 10.91 -7.68 6.08
C ASN A 217 9.59 -7.02 6.38
N TYR A 218 8.55 -7.84 6.58
CA TYR A 218 7.20 -7.41 6.93
C TYR A 218 6.71 -8.11 8.20
N ASP A 219 5.85 -7.40 8.95
CA ASP A 219 5.22 -7.90 10.16
C ASP A 219 3.85 -7.22 10.34
N ASP A 220 3.00 -7.75 11.23
CA ASP A 220 1.70 -7.17 11.59
C ASP A 220 0.87 -6.71 10.37
N PHE A 221 0.75 -7.57 9.35
CA PHE A 221 -0.03 -7.25 8.16
C PHE A 221 -1.54 -7.34 8.44
N SER A 222 -2.29 -6.34 8.03
CA SER A 222 -3.75 -6.36 8.12
C SER A 222 -4.43 -5.68 6.95
N ILE A 223 -5.61 -6.19 6.60
CA ILE A 223 -6.56 -5.61 5.65
C ILE A 223 -7.86 -5.38 6.40
N LYS A 224 -8.38 -4.15 6.35
CA LYS A 224 -9.64 -3.79 6.98
C LYS A 224 -10.56 -3.11 5.97
N GLY A 225 -11.85 -3.27 6.15
CA GLY A 225 -12.91 -2.63 5.39
C GLY A 225 -13.81 -1.77 6.27
N VAL A 226 -14.65 -0.97 5.64
CA VAL A 226 -15.69 -0.20 6.31
C VAL A 226 -16.71 -1.13 6.98
N ALA A 227 -17.51 -0.59 7.92
CA ALA A 227 -18.63 -1.33 8.46
C ALA A 227 -19.58 -1.73 7.33
N LYS A 228 -20.05 -2.99 7.33
CA LYS A 228 -21.17 -3.38 6.45
C LYS A 228 -22.47 -2.87 7.09
N PRO A 229 -23.44 -2.38 6.29
CA PRO A 229 -24.73 -1.94 6.78
C PRO A 229 -25.53 -3.06 7.44
#